data_4e408bd56bcd9ae192001e67f8e4cc58
#
_entry.id   4e408bd56bcd9ae192001e67f8e4cc58
#
_cell.length_a   1.000
_cell.length_b   1.000
_cell.length_c   1.000
_cell.angle_alpha   90.00
_cell.angle_beta   90.00
_cell.angle_gamma   90.00
#
_symmetry.space_group_name_H-M   'P 1'
#
loop_
_entity.id
_entity.type
_entity.pdbx_description
1 polymer ?
#
loop_
_entity_poly.entity_id
_entity_poly.type
_entity_poly.pdbx_seq_one_letter_code
_entity_poly.pdbx_strand_id
1 'polypeptide(L)'
;DARACVEAERDAAERIRLSPEVRQVLDKGNDFLDKIHRSNDAIPGEEISRKISRMELIIAKIFERAKAHPEIIPDLNRLMDYYLPMTVKLLNAYEEMDSQPVQGENITSSKKEIEETIDTLNVAFEKLLDSIFEDTAMDVSSDISVLNTVLAQEGLTEDELTRMRKEAEKNRL
;
A
#
# COMPACT_ATOMS: atom_id res chain seq x y z
N ASP A 1 -16.00 11.23 -30.95
CA ASP A 1 -14.89 10.47 -31.51
C ASP A 1 -14.13 9.80 -30.36
N ALA A 2 -14.13 8.47 -30.32
CA ALA A 2 -13.58 7.70 -29.20
C ALA A 2 -12.08 7.97 -28.95
N ARG A 3 -11.33 8.30 -29.99
CA ARG A 3 -9.91 8.65 -29.87
C ARG A 3 -9.72 9.99 -29.16
N ALA A 4 -10.52 11.00 -29.50
CA ALA A 4 -10.46 12.31 -28.87
C ALA A 4 -10.86 12.23 -27.37
N CYS A 5 -11.77 11.32 -27.02
CA CYS A 5 -12.17 11.10 -25.62
C CYS A 5 -11.03 10.46 -24.81
N VAL A 6 -10.37 9.45 -25.38
CA VAL A 6 -9.23 8.77 -24.74
C VAL A 6 -8.02 9.72 -24.59
N GLU A 7 -7.76 10.56 -25.58
CA GLU A 7 -6.71 11.57 -25.51
C GLU A 7 -7.02 12.63 -24.44
N ALA A 8 -8.28 13.10 -24.35
CA ALA A 8 -8.71 14.06 -23.34
C ALA A 8 -8.62 13.49 -21.92
N GLU A 9 -9.00 12.21 -21.73
CA GLU A 9 -8.86 11.53 -20.44
C GLU A 9 -7.39 11.35 -20.04
N ARG A 10 -6.54 11.04 -20.99
CA ARG A 10 -5.10 10.90 -20.77
C ARG A 10 -4.45 12.23 -20.40
N ASP A 11 -4.79 13.30 -21.10
CA ASP A 11 -4.31 14.65 -20.82
C ASP A 11 -4.81 15.16 -19.45
N ALA A 12 -6.06 14.85 -19.09
CA ALA A 12 -6.61 15.18 -17.79
C ALA A 12 -5.89 14.42 -16.67
N ALA A 13 -5.63 13.12 -16.85
CA ALA A 13 -4.90 12.30 -15.91
C ALA A 13 -3.44 12.78 -15.75
N GLU A 14 -2.79 13.19 -16.83
CA GLU A 14 -1.43 13.72 -16.80
C GLU A 14 -1.35 15.10 -16.11
N ARG A 15 -2.36 15.97 -16.30
CA ARG A 15 -2.46 17.23 -15.57
C ARG A 15 -2.65 17.03 -14.07
N ILE A 16 -3.45 16.05 -13.67
CA ILE A 16 -3.63 15.69 -12.25
C ILE A 16 -2.31 15.16 -11.67
N ARG A 17 -1.59 14.32 -12.40
CA ARG A 17 -0.28 13.80 -12.00
C ARG A 17 0.77 14.89 -11.77
N LEU A 18 0.70 15.96 -12.55
CA LEU A 18 1.63 17.09 -12.51
C LEU A 18 1.14 18.20 -11.59
N SER A 19 -0.05 18.07 -10.94
CA SER A 19 -0.59 19.10 -10.07
C SER A 19 0.34 19.35 -8.87
N PRO A 20 0.48 20.61 -8.42
CA PRO A 20 1.29 20.93 -7.24
C PRO A 20 0.85 20.21 -5.98
N GLU A 21 -0.47 19.98 -5.80
CA GLU A 21 -1.05 19.30 -4.65
C GLU A 21 -0.60 17.83 -4.60
N VAL A 22 -0.62 17.13 -5.73
CA VAL A 22 -0.17 15.72 -5.84
C VAL A 22 1.32 15.62 -5.53
N ARG A 23 2.14 16.52 -6.10
CA ARG A 23 3.59 16.55 -5.83
C ARG A 23 3.88 16.80 -4.36
N GLN A 24 3.15 17.72 -3.74
CA GLN A 24 3.32 18.05 -2.33
C GLN A 24 3.02 16.84 -1.43
N VAL A 25 1.96 16.10 -1.70
CA VAL A 25 1.61 14.88 -0.95
C VAL A 25 2.68 13.81 -1.13
N LEU A 26 3.14 13.57 -2.37
CA LEU A 26 4.17 12.57 -2.65
C LEU A 26 5.52 12.94 -2.03
N ASP A 27 5.92 14.21 -2.08
CA ASP A 27 7.16 14.69 -1.47
C ASP A 27 7.12 14.55 0.05
N LYS A 28 5.98 14.90 0.66
CA LYS A 28 5.75 14.75 2.10
C LYS A 28 5.77 13.28 2.50
N GLY A 29 5.19 12.41 1.69
CA GLY A 29 5.21 10.97 1.89
C GLY A 29 6.62 10.39 1.84
N ASN A 30 7.42 10.80 0.88
CA ASN A 30 8.82 10.42 0.77
C ASN A 30 9.66 10.91 1.95
N ASP A 31 9.38 12.11 2.46
CA ASP A 31 10.00 12.63 3.69
C ASP A 31 9.73 11.74 4.90
N PHE A 32 8.50 11.26 5.07
CA PHE A 32 8.16 10.31 6.13
C PHE A 32 8.88 8.98 5.96
N LEU A 33 8.96 8.46 4.73
CA LEU A 33 9.71 7.23 4.44
C LEU A 33 11.19 7.38 4.78
N ASP A 34 11.80 8.51 4.44
CA ASP A 34 13.20 8.79 4.76
C ASP A 34 13.44 8.83 6.28
N LYS A 35 12.52 9.43 7.03
CA LYS A 35 12.59 9.48 8.51
C LYS A 35 12.45 8.09 9.12
N ILE A 36 11.52 7.28 8.63
CA ILE A 36 11.32 5.90 9.08
C ILE A 36 12.56 5.06 8.76
N HIS A 37 13.12 5.21 7.57
CA HIS A 37 14.33 4.50 7.14
C HIS A 37 15.54 4.85 8.01
N ARG A 38 15.73 6.13 8.33
CA ARG A 38 16.81 6.57 9.24
C ARG A 38 16.66 5.97 10.63
N SER A 39 15.44 5.91 11.16
CA SER A 39 15.17 5.24 12.43
C SER A 39 15.48 3.74 12.36
N ASN A 40 15.15 3.08 11.26
CA ASN A 40 15.47 1.68 11.04
C ASN A 40 16.97 1.43 11.06
N ASP A 41 17.74 2.28 10.41
CA ASP A 41 19.21 2.17 10.39
C ASP A 41 19.84 2.44 11.77
N ALA A 42 19.22 3.28 12.58
CA ALA A 42 19.71 3.63 13.92
C ALA A 42 19.35 2.62 15.01
N ILE A 43 18.37 1.75 14.76
CA ILE A 43 17.90 0.73 15.71
C ILE A 43 18.56 -0.61 15.38
N PRO A 44 19.45 -1.15 16.27
CA PRO A 44 20.22 -2.34 15.98
C PRO A 44 19.44 -3.67 16.12
N GLY A 45 18.27 -3.68 16.77
CA GLY A 45 17.49 -4.89 17.00
C GLY A 45 16.96 -5.50 15.70
N GLU A 46 17.25 -6.76 15.42
CA GLU A 46 16.89 -7.44 14.17
C GLU A 46 15.37 -7.60 14.01
N GLU A 47 14.67 -7.95 15.08
CA GLU A 47 13.23 -8.20 15.06
C GLU A 47 12.45 -6.92 14.78
N ILE A 48 12.73 -5.84 15.51
CA ILE A 48 12.10 -4.53 15.28
C ILE A 48 12.47 -3.98 13.90
N SER A 49 13.70 -4.17 13.45
CA SER A 49 14.16 -3.74 12.12
C SER A 49 13.39 -4.43 11.00
N ARG A 50 13.09 -5.72 11.15
CA ARG A 50 12.24 -6.45 10.17
C ARG A 50 10.84 -5.88 10.11
N LYS A 51 10.25 -5.53 11.25
CA LYS A 51 8.92 -4.90 11.33
C LYS A 51 8.90 -3.52 10.66
N ILE A 52 9.94 -2.72 10.89
CA ILE A 52 10.08 -1.40 10.28
C ILE A 52 10.32 -1.53 8.76
N SER A 53 11.16 -2.47 8.33
CA SER A 53 11.40 -2.73 6.91
C SER A 53 10.13 -3.18 6.18
N ARG A 54 9.30 -3.98 6.83
CA ARG A 54 7.97 -4.35 6.33
C ARG A 54 7.09 -3.12 6.14
N MET A 55 7.07 -2.24 7.13
CA MET A 55 6.33 -0.97 7.08
C MET A 55 6.79 -0.10 5.92
N GLU A 56 8.09 0.08 5.74
CA GLU A 56 8.67 0.86 4.64
C GLU A 56 8.20 0.33 3.29
N LEU A 57 8.21 -0.99 3.11
CA LEU A 57 7.76 -1.63 1.88
C LEU A 57 6.28 -1.34 1.59
N ILE A 58 5.42 -1.51 2.60
CA ILE A 58 3.97 -1.27 2.44
C ILE A 58 3.68 0.18 2.10
N ILE A 59 4.29 1.12 2.83
CA ILE A 59 4.12 2.57 2.60
C ILE A 59 4.63 2.96 1.22
N ALA A 60 5.80 2.46 0.81
CA ALA A 60 6.34 2.71 -0.52
C ALA A 60 5.41 2.24 -1.62
N LYS A 61 4.76 1.09 -1.46
CA LYS A 61 3.77 0.56 -2.42
C LYS A 61 2.50 1.40 -2.46
N ILE A 62 2.05 1.94 -1.33
CA ILE A 62 0.92 2.88 -1.27
C ILE A 62 1.25 4.13 -2.10
N PHE A 63 2.42 4.74 -1.92
CA PHE A 63 2.82 5.94 -2.67
C PHE A 63 3.09 5.65 -4.14
N GLU A 64 3.65 4.50 -4.47
CA GLU A 64 3.80 4.05 -5.86
C GLU A 64 2.42 3.97 -6.56
N ARG A 65 1.43 3.42 -5.89
CA ARG A 65 0.04 3.37 -6.38
C ARG A 65 -0.56 4.78 -6.52
N ALA A 66 -0.34 5.66 -5.55
CA ALA A 66 -0.82 7.04 -5.58
C ALA A 66 -0.21 7.84 -6.74
N LYS A 67 1.06 7.59 -7.06
CA LYS A 67 1.72 8.20 -8.20
C LYS A 67 1.11 7.77 -9.54
N ALA A 68 0.75 6.49 -9.65
CA ALA A 68 0.10 5.94 -10.84
C ALA A 68 -1.39 6.31 -10.92
N HIS A 69 -2.06 6.46 -9.77
CA HIS A 69 -3.48 6.71 -9.62
C HIS A 69 -3.72 7.85 -8.62
N PRO A 70 -3.51 9.12 -9.03
CA PRO A 70 -3.65 10.27 -8.12
C PRO A 70 -5.04 10.45 -7.52
N GLU A 71 -6.06 9.84 -8.10
CA GLU A 71 -7.44 9.85 -7.59
C GLU A 71 -7.59 9.20 -6.21
N ILE A 72 -6.64 8.38 -5.77
CA ILE A 72 -6.66 7.76 -4.44
C ILE A 72 -6.08 8.66 -3.33
N ILE A 73 -5.45 9.78 -3.68
CA ILE A 73 -4.80 10.67 -2.71
C ILE A 73 -5.72 11.13 -1.59
N PRO A 74 -7.00 11.48 -1.83
CA PRO A 74 -7.92 11.79 -0.74
C PRO A 74 -8.08 10.67 0.30
N ASP A 75 -7.92 9.40 -0.11
CA ASP A 75 -8.00 8.24 0.79
C ASP A 75 -6.76 8.12 1.69
N LEU A 76 -5.70 8.85 1.39
CA LEU A 76 -4.43 8.86 2.13
C LEU A 76 -4.34 9.98 3.18
N ASN A 77 -5.36 10.82 3.33
CA ASN A 77 -5.32 11.97 4.24
C ASN A 77 -4.99 11.57 5.68
N ARG A 78 -5.63 10.52 6.18
CA ARG A 78 -5.41 10.04 7.55
C ARG A 78 -4.01 9.45 7.73
N LEU A 79 -3.51 8.75 6.72
CA LEU A 79 -2.13 8.25 6.68
C LEU A 79 -1.13 9.41 6.80
N MET A 80 -1.33 10.44 5.98
CA MET A 80 -0.42 11.59 5.89
C MET A 80 -0.48 12.51 7.10
N ASP A 81 -1.68 12.76 7.63
CA ASP A 81 -1.89 13.77 8.67
C ASP A 81 -1.78 13.20 10.08
N TYR A 82 -1.94 11.91 10.25
CA TYR A 82 -1.94 11.29 11.57
C TYR A 82 -1.02 10.06 11.70
N TYR A 83 -1.22 9.03 10.89
CA TYR A 83 -0.51 7.75 11.12
C TYR A 83 0.99 7.84 10.89
N LEU A 84 1.44 8.49 9.82
CA LEU A 84 2.88 8.62 9.55
C LEU A 84 3.59 9.56 10.52
N PRO A 85 3.05 10.75 10.86
CA PRO A 85 3.63 11.58 11.91
C PRO A 85 3.73 10.86 13.25
N MET A 86 2.70 10.13 13.64
CA MET A 86 2.69 9.35 14.89
C MET A 86 3.72 8.22 14.85
N THR A 87 3.82 7.52 13.74
CA THR A 87 4.82 6.46 13.55
C THR A 87 6.24 6.99 13.72
N VAL A 88 6.57 8.12 13.10
CA VAL A 88 7.87 8.76 13.24
C VAL A 88 8.14 9.12 14.71
N LYS A 89 7.15 9.65 15.40
CA LYS A 89 7.26 9.98 16.83
C LYS A 89 7.54 8.75 17.69
N LEU A 90 6.84 7.65 17.45
CA LEU A 90 7.05 6.40 18.19
C LEU A 90 8.43 5.80 17.90
N LEU A 91 8.89 5.82 16.68
CA LEU A 91 10.22 5.31 16.32
C LEU A 91 11.33 6.16 16.90
N ASN A 92 11.17 7.48 16.94
CA ASN A 92 12.14 8.37 17.59
C ASN A 92 12.21 8.09 19.10
N ALA A 93 11.08 7.87 19.76
CA ALA A 93 11.03 7.50 21.17
C ALA A 93 11.69 6.13 21.41
N TYR A 94 11.44 5.16 20.54
CA TYR A 94 12.08 3.84 20.63
C TYR A 94 13.59 3.94 20.50
N GLU A 95 14.09 4.67 19.52
CA GLU A 95 15.53 4.91 19.30
C GLU A 95 16.18 5.55 20.51
N GLU A 96 15.56 6.58 21.09
CA GLU A 96 16.05 7.25 22.30
C GLU A 96 16.12 6.29 23.48
N MET A 97 15.08 5.51 23.73
CA MET A 97 15.03 4.53 24.82
C MET A 97 16.02 3.37 24.60
N ASP A 98 16.12 2.88 23.37
CA ASP A 98 17.02 1.78 22.99
C ASP A 98 18.50 2.15 23.19
N SER A 99 18.86 3.41 23.02
CA SER A 99 20.22 3.93 23.19
C SER A 99 20.63 4.15 24.65
N GLN A 100 19.73 4.00 25.61
CA GLN A 100 20.05 4.22 27.02
C GLN A 100 20.89 3.09 27.58
N PRO A 101 21.92 3.41 28.40
CA PRO A 101 22.78 2.38 29.01
C PRO A 101 22.07 1.55 30.07
N VAL A 102 20.99 2.07 30.64
CA VAL A 102 20.14 1.36 31.63
C VAL A 102 18.79 1.07 30.99
N GLN A 103 18.49 -0.19 30.82
CA GLN A 103 17.21 -0.68 30.28
C GLN A 103 16.29 -1.08 31.45
N GLY A 104 15.81 -0.09 32.18
CA GLY A 104 14.91 -0.29 33.30
C GLY A 104 13.50 -0.70 32.85
N GLU A 105 12.62 -0.89 33.84
CA GLU A 105 11.25 -1.39 33.59
C GLU A 105 10.43 -0.46 32.70
N ASN A 106 10.50 0.86 32.88
CA ASN A 106 9.77 1.81 32.05
C ASN A 106 10.21 1.77 30.60
N ILE A 107 11.51 1.71 30.34
CA ILE A 107 12.08 1.62 28.99
C ILE A 107 11.71 0.30 28.33
N THR A 108 11.92 -0.81 29.02
CA THR A 108 11.63 -2.15 28.50
C THR A 108 10.14 -2.31 28.15
N SER A 109 9.26 -1.87 29.05
CA SER A 109 7.82 -1.93 28.86
C SER A 109 7.34 -1.03 27.69
N SER A 110 7.85 0.20 27.61
CA SER A 110 7.50 1.11 26.53
C SER A 110 8.00 0.64 25.17
N LYS A 111 9.23 0.11 25.11
CA LYS A 111 9.77 -0.46 23.87
C LYS A 111 8.92 -1.63 23.37
N LYS A 112 8.50 -2.51 24.26
CA LYS A 112 7.61 -3.64 23.93
C LYS A 112 6.26 -3.14 23.39
N GLU A 113 5.68 -2.15 24.03
CA GLU A 113 4.42 -1.53 23.60
C GLU A 113 4.54 -0.91 22.20
N ILE A 114 5.65 -0.24 21.93
CA ILE A 114 5.93 0.30 20.59
C ILE A 114 6.06 -0.82 19.55
N GLU A 115 6.80 -1.89 19.86
CA GLU A 115 6.95 -3.05 18.96
C GLU A 115 5.60 -3.67 18.59
N GLU A 116 4.72 -3.85 19.58
CA GLU A 116 3.36 -4.35 19.35
C GLU A 116 2.51 -3.37 18.52
N THR A 117 2.69 -2.07 18.75
CA THR A 117 2.00 -1.03 17.98
C THR A 117 2.47 -0.98 16.53
N ILE A 118 3.76 -1.20 16.26
CA ILE A 118 4.28 -1.32 14.90
C ILE A 118 3.61 -2.48 14.16
N ASP A 119 3.41 -3.63 14.80
CA ASP A 119 2.66 -4.74 14.22
C ASP A 119 1.23 -4.34 13.85
N THR A 120 0.56 -3.64 14.75
CA THR A 120 -0.81 -3.13 14.52
C THR A 120 -0.86 -2.13 13.36
N LEU A 121 0.09 -1.21 13.30
CA LEU A 121 0.21 -0.24 12.20
C LEU A 121 0.47 -0.93 10.86
N ASN A 122 1.32 -1.95 10.84
CA ASN A 122 1.58 -2.73 9.62
C ASN A 122 0.30 -3.40 9.09
N VAL A 123 -0.51 -3.97 9.97
CA VAL A 123 -1.82 -4.54 9.58
C VAL A 123 -2.74 -3.46 9.03
N ALA A 124 -2.79 -2.28 9.67
CA ALA A 124 -3.61 -1.16 9.20
C ALA A 124 -3.15 -0.65 7.82
N PHE A 125 -1.85 -0.56 7.59
CA PHE A 125 -1.29 -0.12 6.30
C PHE A 125 -1.47 -1.17 5.21
N GLU A 126 -1.40 -2.46 5.53
CA GLU A 126 -1.75 -3.55 4.61
C GLU A 126 -3.21 -3.47 4.16
N LYS A 127 -4.12 -3.22 5.09
CA LYS A 127 -5.55 -3.02 4.78
C LYS A 127 -5.78 -1.77 3.92
N LEU A 128 -5.05 -0.69 4.18
CA LEU A 128 -5.13 0.51 3.35
C LEU A 128 -4.64 0.21 1.93
N LEU A 129 -3.51 -0.47 1.78
CA LEU A 129 -2.99 -0.87 0.47
C LEU A 129 -4.00 -1.73 -0.30
N ASP A 130 -4.63 -2.68 0.37
CA ASP A 130 -5.67 -3.52 -0.23
C ASP A 130 -6.89 -2.68 -0.64
N SER A 131 -7.35 -1.77 0.21
CA SER A 131 -8.53 -0.94 -0.04
C SER A 131 -8.38 0.00 -1.24
N ILE A 132 -7.18 0.49 -1.52
CA ILE A 132 -6.95 1.36 -2.68
C ILE A 132 -6.99 0.61 -4.02
N PHE A 133 -7.06 -0.71 -4.01
CA PHE A 133 -7.31 -1.56 -5.18
C PHE A 133 -8.78 -1.94 -5.37
N GLU A 134 -9.69 -1.45 -4.52
CA GLU A 134 -11.11 -1.81 -4.56
C GLU A 134 -11.75 -1.52 -5.92
N ASP A 135 -11.55 -0.33 -6.47
CA ASP A 135 -12.09 0.05 -7.78
C ASP A 135 -11.54 -0.85 -8.89
N THR A 136 -10.25 -1.13 -8.87
CA THR A 136 -9.62 -2.05 -9.83
C THR A 136 -10.21 -3.45 -9.71
N ALA A 137 -10.44 -3.94 -8.50
CA ALA A 137 -11.04 -5.25 -8.27
C ALA A 137 -12.47 -5.31 -8.80
N MET A 138 -13.25 -4.25 -8.64
CA MET A 138 -14.60 -4.13 -9.19
C MET A 138 -14.59 -4.11 -10.73
N ASP A 139 -13.69 -3.36 -11.34
CA ASP A 139 -13.51 -3.32 -12.79
C ASP A 139 -13.14 -4.70 -13.36
N VAL A 140 -12.20 -5.39 -12.74
CA VAL A 140 -11.81 -6.75 -13.11
C VAL A 140 -12.99 -7.72 -13.02
N SER A 141 -13.77 -7.64 -11.95
CA SER A 141 -14.98 -8.47 -11.77
C SER A 141 -16.01 -8.21 -12.86
N SER A 142 -16.22 -6.94 -13.23
CA SER A 142 -17.11 -6.55 -14.34
C SER A 142 -16.62 -7.07 -15.68
N ASP A 143 -15.33 -6.92 -15.96
CA ASP A 143 -14.70 -7.40 -17.20
C ASP A 143 -14.81 -8.92 -17.33
N ILE A 144 -14.61 -9.66 -16.24
CA ILE A 144 -14.78 -11.11 -16.21
C ILE A 144 -16.24 -11.50 -16.51
N SER A 145 -17.21 -10.77 -15.96
CA SER A 145 -18.64 -11.00 -16.23
C SER A 145 -18.98 -10.80 -17.70
N VAL A 146 -18.44 -9.74 -18.30
CA VAL A 146 -18.60 -9.47 -19.75
C VAL A 146 -17.95 -10.58 -20.57
N LEU A 147 -16.74 -10.99 -20.25
CA LEU A 147 -16.04 -12.08 -20.92
C LEU A 147 -16.83 -13.38 -20.85
N ASN A 148 -17.35 -13.74 -19.70
CA ASN A 148 -18.18 -14.94 -19.53
C ASN A 148 -19.45 -14.89 -20.40
N THR A 149 -20.07 -13.72 -20.51
CA THR A 149 -21.24 -13.51 -21.39
C THR A 149 -20.87 -13.73 -22.86
N VAL A 150 -19.75 -13.17 -23.31
CA VAL A 150 -19.26 -13.36 -24.69
C VAL A 150 -18.92 -14.82 -24.95
N LEU A 151 -18.25 -15.50 -24.04
CA LEU A 151 -17.94 -16.93 -24.17
C LEU A 151 -19.20 -17.78 -24.25
N ALA A 152 -20.23 -17.48 -23.44
CA ALA A 152 -21.51 -18.17 -23.51
C ALA A 152 -22.23 -17.96 -24.87
N GLN A 153 -22.16 -16.75 -25.41
CA GLN A 153 -22.72 -16.45 -26.77
C GLN A 153 -22.01 -17.21 -27.88
N GLU A 154 -20.74 -17.52 -27.68
CA GLU A 154 -19.98 -18.35 -28.63
C GLU A 154 -20.16 -19.86 -28.43
N GLY A 155 -21.10 -20.26 -27.57
CA GLY A 155 -21.50 -21.65 -27.36
C GLY A 155 -20.68 -22.38 -26.28
N LEU A 156 -19.89 -21.69 -25.50
CA LEU A 156 -19.15 -22.26 -24.38
C LEU A 156 -20.01 -22.19 -23.10
N THR A 157 -20.38 -23.36 -22.56
CA THR A 157 -21.13 -23.47 -21.29
C THR A 157 -20.20 -23.31 -20.08
N GLU A 158 -20.76 -22.97 -18.92
CA GLU A 158 -20.01 -22.94 -17.66
C GLU A 158 -19.34 -24.28 -17.34
N ASP A 159 -19.99 -25.39 -17.63
CA ASP A 159 -19.46 -26.74 -17.43
C ASP A 159 -18.24 -27.01 -18.32
N GLU A 160 -18.27 -26.56 -19.56
CA GLU A 160 -17.16 -26.67 -20.50
C GLU A 160 -15.98 -25.80 -20.06
N LEU A 161 -16.24 -24.56 -19.63
CA LEU A 161 -15.22 -23.65 -19.12
C LEU A 161 -14.55 -24.19 -17.84
N THR A 162 -15.34 -24.78 -16.95
CA THR A 162 -14.83 -25.41 -15.72
C THR A 162 -13.94 -26.61 -16.06
N ARG A 163 -14.33 -27.43 -17.01
CA ARG A 163 -13.55 -28.56 -17.50
C ARG A 163 -12.21 -28.11 -18.11
N MET A 164 -12.24 -27.08 -18.95
CA MET A 164 -11.03 -26.50 -19.55
C MET A 164 -10.06 -25.96 -18.51
N ARG A 165 -10.56 -25.31 -17.45
CA ARG A 165 -9.73 -24.85 -16.34
C ARG A 165 -9.04 -26.00 -15.60
N LYS A 166 -9.77 -27.07 -15.33
CA LYS A 166 -9.21 -28.27 -14.66
C LYS A 166 -8.15 -28.96 -15.51
N GLU A 167 -8.31 -29.03 -16.84
CA GLU A 167 -7.31 -29.55 -17.75
C GLU A 167 -6.04 -28.68 -17.77
N ALA A 168 -6.19 -27.35 -17.77
CA ALA A 168 -5.06 -26.41 -17.71
C ALA A 168 -4.27 -26.55 -16.42
N GLU A 169 -4.94 -26.79 -15.29
CA GLU A 169 -4.29 -27.03 -13.99
C GLU A 169 -3.50 -28.34 -13.98
N LYS A 170 -4.05 -29.41 -14.59
CA LYS A 170 -3.34 -30.70 -14.72
C LYS A 170 -2.08 -30.60 -15.58
N ASN A 171 -2.07 -29.77 -16.60
CA ASN A 171 -0.94 -29.59 -17.51
C ASN A 171 0.18 -28.71 -16.89
N ARG A 172 -0.06 -28.06 -15.75
CA ARG A 172 0.96 -27.31 -15.01
C ARG A 172 1.78 -28.15 -14.03
N LEU A 173 1.35 -29.38 -13.76
CA LEU A 173 2.06 -30.35 -12.94
C LEU A 173 2.97 -31.23 -13.80
#